data_d50a519d0473c8b9045dc5a28e5755f3
#
_entry.id   d50a519d0473c8b9045dc5a28e5755f3
#
_cell.length_a   1.000
_cell.length_b   1.000
_cell.length_c   1.000
_cell.angle_alpha   90.00
_cell.angle_beta   90.00
_cell.angle_gamma   90.00
#
_symmetry.space_group_name_H-M   'P 1'
#
loop_
_entity.id
_entity.type
_entity.pdbx_description
1 polymer ?
#
loop_
_entity_poly.entity_id
_entity_poly.type
_entity_poly.pdbx_seq_one_letter_code
_entity_poly.pdbx_strand_id
1 'polypeptide(L)'
;MVTERSGRNVKEVRYQPGENTLAPVQTLIKAAGQGRYEFSSRRFSIGGRDLVGWEKAERQSLTLVLLADVSHSTHPYINVMAEIINSLTGYFRMNKDRIGLISLSGAQAQILNHPTHNYRVVTKSLLSLAVHGQTPLADGMQKALAMIRLQKHRSPGSSSLVIALTDCYPEPLTLHSPDPFDEPAYRETVRAAKLFRKDKVPLLLINPTFSHHQEKDYFPGEKLSAAIERESGGRLIKLYRNMEFAQTQPSQGIPPSHRDILRIISGVEEMVGSRRLGEDRRIAG
;
A
#
# COMPACT_ATOMS: atom_id res chain seq x y z
N MET A 1 4.75 32.12 11.95
CA MET A 1 4.89 30.88 12.74
C MET A 1 5.71 29.92 11.89
N VAL A 2 6.97 29.65 12.28
CA VAL A 2 7.78 28.65 11.60
C VAL A 2 7.32 27.31 12.13
N THR A 3 6.65 26.52 11.31
CA THR A 3 6.32 25.13 11.66
C THR A 3 7.61 24.34 11.71
N GLU A 4 8.05 23.96 12.92
CA GLU A 4 9.14 23.01 13.07
C GLU A 4 8.79 21.72 12.30
N ARG A 5 9.50 21.46 11.22
CA ARG A 5 9.38 20.21 10.49
C ARG A 5 9.81 19.07 11.40
N SER A 6 8.89 18.18 11.73
CA SER A 6 9.14 16.96 12.49
C SER A 6 9.81 15.92 11.57
N GLY A 7 10.98 15.41 11.94
CA GLY A 7 11.66 14.38 11.16
C GLY A 7 13.06 14.05 11.72
N ARG A 8 13.69 12.95 11.21
CA ARG A 8 15.08 12.61 11.56
C ARG A 8 16.04 13.44 10.70
N ASN A 9 17.06 14.02 11.31
CA ASN A 9 18.14 14.68 10.59
C ASN A 9 18.86 13.66 9.70
N VAL A 10 18.93 13.91 8.39
CA VAL A 10 19.50 12.98 7.42
C VAL A 10 20.76 13.50 6.78
N LYS A 11 20.81 14.79 6.48
CA LYS A 11 21.92 15.39 5.75
C LYS A 11 22.21 16.80 6.25
N GLU A 12 23.50 17.12 6.36
CA GLU A 12 23.95 18.48 6.57
C GLU A 12 23.90 19.25 5.25
N VAL A 13 23.22 20.38 5.27
CA VAL A 13 23.06 21.29 4.13
C VAL A 13 23.37 22.71 4.55
N ARG A 14 23.51 23.63 3.59
CA ARG A 14 23.57 25.05 3.93
C ARG A 14 22.26 25.50 4.54
N TYR A 15 22.31 26.22 5.66
CA TYR A 15 21.10 26.74 6.29
C TYR A 15 20.39 27.73 5.38
N GLN A 16 19.11 27.53 5.19
CA GLN A 16 18.18 28.41 4.48
C GLN A 16 16.94 28.60 5.36
N PRO A 17 16.64 29.85 5.80
CA PRO A 17 15.47 30.12 6.63
C PRO A 17 14.17 29.65 5.94
N GLY A 18 13.37 28.85 6.65
CA GLY A 18 12.10 28.32 6.13
C GLY A 18 12.21 27.00 5.36
N GLU A 19 13.38 26.60 4.89
CA GLU A 19 13.60 25.35 4.14
C GLU A 19 14.14 24.23 5.01
N ASN A 20 15.07 24.52 5.92
CA ASN A 20 15.69 23.54 6.78
C ASN A 20 15.81 24.02 8.23
N THR A 21 16.17 23.13 9.16
CA THR A 21 16.33 23.48 10.58
C THR A 21 17.78 23.79 10.86
N LEU A 22 18.07 24.91 11.52
CA LEU A 22 19.43 25.28 11.92
C LEU A 22 20.07 24.15 12.75
N ALA A 23 21.34 23.84 12.45
CA ALA A 23 22.18 22.86 13.14
C ALA A 23 23.27 23.61 13.95
N PRO A 24 22.99 24.04 15.20
CA PRO A 24 23.90 24.92 15.93
C PRO A 24 25.28 24.29 16.16
N VAL A 25 25.31 23.01 16.54
CA VAL A 25 26.56 22.30 16.83
C VAL A 25 27.45 22.20 15.59
N GLN A 26 26.85 21.78 14.44
CA GLN A 26 27.56 21.69 13.17
C GLN A 26 28.02 23.05 12.66
N THR A 27 27.26 24.11 12.90
CA THR A 27 27.62 25.48 12.60
C THR A 27 28.85 25.89 13.40
N LEU A 28 28.91 25.59 14.70
CA LEU A 28 30.06 25.87 15.54
C LEU A 28 31.30 25.08 15.13
N ILE A 29 31.12 23.77 14.83
CA ILE A 29 32.23 22.91 14.36
C ILE A 29 32.82 23.46 13.05
N LYS A 30 31.94 23.86 12.11
CA LYS A 30 32.38 24.45 10.84
C LYS A 30 33.08 25.77 11.03
N ALA A 31 32.57 26.65 11.87
CA ALA A 31 33.20 27.94 12.19
C ALA A 31 34.56 27.75 12.88
N ALA A 32 34.65 26.78 13.81
CA ALA A 32 35.94 26.45 14.45
C ALA A 32 36.96 25.92 13.44
N GLY A 33 36.54 25.02 12.54
CA GLY A 33 37.42 24.47 11.48
C GLY A 33 37.89 25.51 10.47
N GLN A 34 37.20 26.64 10.35
CA GLN A 34 37.61 27.79 9.53
C GLN A 34 38.42 28.86 10.31
N GLY A 35 38.86 28.54 11.53
CA GLY A 35 39.65 29.46 12.35
C GLY A 35 38.87 30.66 12.89
N ARG A 36 37.51 30.57 12.94
CA ARG A 36 36.65 31.66 13.40
C ARG A 36 36.36 31.64 14.90
N TYR A 37 37.17 30.93 15.67
CA TYR A 37 37.16 30.94 17.12
C TYR A 37 38.33 31.76 17.65
N GLU A 38 38.04 32.81 18.38
CA GLU A 38 39.05 33.63 19.03
C GLU A 38 39.26 33.14 20.46
N PHE A 39 40.44 32.59 20.71
CA PHE A 39 40.78 32.00 22.02
C PHE A 39 40.85 33.04 23.15
N SER A 40 41.31 34.26 22.84
CA SER A 40 41.47 35.35 23.83
C SER A 40 40.11 35.82 24.37
N SER A 41 39.12 35.98 23.50
CA SER A 41 37.80 36.45 23.86
C SER A 41 36.78 35.32 24.10
N ARG A 42 37.15 34.06 23.80
CA ARG A 42 36.27 32.88 23.81
C ARG A 42 34.99 33.07 22.97
N ARG A 43 35.13 33.74 21.82
CA ARG A 43 34.00 34.07 20.95
C ARG A 43 34.10 33.42 19.57
N PHE A 44 32.95 33.06 19.00
CA PHE A 44 32.82 32.66 17.61
C PHE A 44 32.37 33.84 16.76
N SER A 45 33.04 34.06 15.64
CA SER A 45 32.57 34.98 14.61
C SER A 45 31.86 34.19 13.53
N ILE A 46 30.51 34.06 13.63
CA ILE A 46 29.71 33.24 12.73
C ILE A 46 29.07 34.13 11.67
N GLY A 47 29.37 33.87 10.39
CA GLY A 47 28.75 34.52 9.25
C GLY A 47 27.65 33.64 8.63
N GLY A 48 26.80 34.22 7.77
CA GLY A 48 25.73 33.44 7.10
C GLY A 48 26.18 32.28 6.23
N ARG A 49 27.49 32.26 5.82
CA ARG A 49 28.09 31.14 5.07
C ARG A 49 28.50 29.96 5.97
N ASP A 50 28.58 30.18 7.27
CA ASP A 50 28.97 29.15 8.25
C ASP A 50 27.76 28.40 8.75
N LEU A 51 26.57 28.97 8.56
CA LEU A 51 25.31 28.34 9.02
C LEU A 51 25.10 27.04 8.34
N VAL A 52 24.94 25.97 9.13
CA VAL A 52 24.61 24.62 8.71
C VAL A 52 23.16 24.34 9.10
N GLY A 53 22.43 23.74 8.20
CA GLY A 53 21.07 23.27 8.43
C GLY A 53 21.01 21.75 8.44
N TRP A 54 19.97 21.22 9.08
CA TRP A 54 19.58 19.83 8.92
C TRP A 54 18.47 19.72 7.90
N GLU A 55 18.70 18.97 6.83
CA GLU A 55 17.62 18.45 6.01
C GLU A 55 16.98 17.29 6.77
N LYS A 56 15.70 17.45 7.07
CA LYS A 56 14.93 16.42 7.75
C LYS A 56 14.18 15.59 6.72
N ALA A 57 14.44 14.29 6.65
CA ALA A 57 13.55 13.39 5.95
C ALA A 57 12.25 13.26 6.76
N GLU A 58 11.18 13.85 6.29
CA GLU A 58 9.85 13.56 6.79
C GLU A 58 9.54 12.10 6.42
N ARG A 59 9.47 11.23 7.44
CA ARG A 59 8.94 9.89 7.25
C ARG A 59 7.45 10.03 6.97
N GLN A 60 7.08 9.91 5.72
CA GLN A 60 5.67 9.89 5.36
C GLN A 60 5.01 8.64 5.91
N SER A 61 3.96 8.83 6.71
CA SER A 61 3.13 7.72 7.14
C SER A 61 2.38 7.14 5.95
N LEU A 62 2.26 5.82 5.91
CA LEU A 62 1.50 5.10 4.88
C LEU A 62 0.09 4.81 5.39
N THR A 63 -0.91 5.03 4.55
CA THR A 63 -2.26 4.49 4.72
C THR A 63 -2.44 3.30 3.81
N LEU A 64 -2.46 2.11 4.39
CA LEU A 64 -2.71 0.85 3.70
C LEU A 64 -4.18 0.48 3.82
N VAL A 65 -4.85 0.17 2.72
CA VAL A 65 -6.21 -0.40 2.73
C VAL A 65 -6.16 -1.79 2.11
N LEU A 66 -6.64 -2.77 2.86
CA LEU A 66 -6.77 -4.15 2.40
C LEU A 66 -8.19 -4.37 1.89
N LEU A 67 -8.31 -4.91 0.68
CA LEU A 67 -9.53 -5.50 0.13
C LEU A 67 -9.38 -7.01 0.20
N ALA A 68 -10.17 -7.67 1.03
CA ALA A 68 -10.14 -9.12 1.21
C ALA A 68 -11.40 -9.73 0.62
N ASP A 69 -11.23 -10.46 -0.46
CA ASP A 69 -12.26 -11.33 -0.99
C ASP A 69 -12.33 -12.60 -0.15
N VAL A 70 -13.53 -13.02 0.22
CA VAL A 70 -13.79 -14.15 1.10
C VAL A 70 -14.42 -15.33 0.37
N SER A 71 -14.14 -15.46 -0.91
CA SER A 71 -14.51 -16.65 -1.71
C SER A 71 -13.68 -17.88 -1.30
N HIS A 72 -14.13 -19.08 -1.67
CA HIS A 72 -13.42 -20.32 -1.39
C HIS A 72 -12.02 -20.34 -1.98
N SER A 73 -11.82 -19.70 -3.12
CA SER A 73 -10.54 -19.64 -3.84
C SER A 73 -9.50 -18.75 -3.14
N THR A 74 -9.94 -17.74 -2.42
CA THR A 74 -9.07 -16.73 -1.78
C THR A 74 -8.87 -16.97 -0.29
N HIS A 75 -9.81 -17.66 0.37
CA HIS A 75 -9.80 -17.89 1.81
C HIS A 75 -8.48 -18.46 2.37
N PRO A 76 -7.81 -19.43 1.74
CA PRO A 76 -6.51 -19.92 2.24
C PRO A 76 -5.43 -18.85 2.34
N TYR A 77 -5.51 -17.79 1.52
CA TYR A 77 -4.55 -16.70 1.50
C TYR A 77 -4.81 -15.62 2.55
N ILE A 78 -5.98 -15.64 3.20
CA ILE A 78 -6.32 -14.72 4.30
C ILE A 78 -5.35 -14.89 5.47
N ASN A 79 -5.05 -16.12 5.84
CA ASN A 79 -4.08 -16.42 6.90
C ASN A 79 -2.68 -15.86 6.57
N VAL A 80 -2.25 -16.02 5.31
CA VAL A 80 -0.96 -15.48 4.84
C VAL A 80 -0.95 -13.95 4.93
N MET A 81 -2.04 -13.29 4.54
CA MET A 81 -2.15 -11.83 4.67
C MET A 81 -2.11 -11.38 6.14
N ALA A 82 -2.74 -12.14 7.05
CA ALA A 82 -2.68 -11.87 8.49
C ALA A 82 -1.24 -12.02 9.03
N GLU A 83 -0.50 -13.05 8.62
CA GLU A 83 0.90 -13.25 8.98
C GLU A 83 1.80 -12.13 8.46
N ILE A 84 1.59 -11.68 7.21
CA ILE A 84 2.32 -10.56 6.62
C ILE A 84 2.08 -9.28 7.43
N ILE A 85 0.84 -8.98 7.78
CA ILE A 85 0.51 -7.80 8.60
C ILE A 85 1.21 -7.91 9.97
N ASN A 86 1.18 -9.07 10.59
CA ASN A 86 1.83 -9.29 11.88
C ASN A 86 3.34 -9.13 11.79
N SER A 87 4.00 -9.68 10.76
CA SER A 87 5.45 -9.56 10.56
C SER A 87 5.88 -8.11 10.31
N LEU A 88 5.05 -7.34 9.60
CA LEU A 88 5.32 -5.93 9.30
C LEU A 88 4.86 -4.97 10.42
N THR A 89 4.23 -5.47 11.50
CA THR A 89 3.67 -4.61 12.58
C THR A 89 4.72 -3.72 13.22
N GLY A 90 5.93 -4.22 13.47
CA GLY A 90 7.04 -3.43 14.02
C GLY A 90 7.41 -2.26 13.12
N TYR A 91 7.50 -2.54 11.82
CA TYR A 91 7.82 -1.57 10.80
C TYR A 91 6.72 -0.49 10.66
N PHE A 92 5.44 -0.90 10.64
CA PHE A 92 4.31 0.02 10.57
C PHE A 92 4.23 0.94 11.79
N ARG A 93 4.49 0.41 12.99
CA ARG A 93 4.52 1.21 14.24
C ARG A 93 5.59 2.29 14.19
N MET A 94 6.81 1.95 13.77
CA MET A 94 7.92 2.90 13.70
C MET A 94 7.61 4.08 12.78
N ASN A 95 6.78 3.87 11.77
CA ASN A 95 6.46 4.87 10.75
C ASN A 95 5.10 5.53 10.96
N LYS A 96 4.36 5.16 12.01
CA LYS A 96 3.00 5.62 12.29
C LYS A 96 2.03 5.35 11.13
N ASP A 97 2.20 4.19 10.48
CA ASP A 97 1.35 3.76 9.38
C ASP A 97 -0.04 3.37 9.89
N ARG A 98 -1.03 3.42 9.02
CA ARG A 98 -2.41 3.01 9.33
C ARG A 98 -2.85 1.93 8.38
N ILE A 99 -3.64 0.97 8.90
CA ILE A 99 -4.21 -0.11 8.09
C ILE A 99 -5.72 -0.08 8.24
N GLY A 100 -6.43 -0.08 7.11
CA GLY A 100 -7.87 -0.30 7.00
C GLY A 100 -8.17 -1.64 6.36
N LEU A 101 -9.35 -2.20 6.61
CA LEU A 101 -9.80 -3.47 6.06
C LEU A 101 -11.22 -3.34 5.51
N ILE A 102 -11.40 -3.83 4.29
CA ILE A 102 -12.68 -3.96 3.62
C ILE A 102 -12.84 -5.42 3.19
N SER A 103 -13.95 -6.03 3.54
CA SER A 103 -14.36 -7.36 3.07
C SER A 103 -15.18 -7.23 1.79
N LEU A 104 -14.87 -8.07 0.81
CA LEU A 104 -15.63 -8.24 -0.41
C LEU A 104 -16.55 -9.45 -0.22
N SER A 105 -17.67 -9.27 0.49
CA SER A 105 -18.62 -10.34 0.78
C SER A 105 -20.04 -9.81 0.83
N GLY A 106 -20.98 -10.58 0.26
CA GLY A 106 -22.40 -10.23 0.22
C GLY A 106 -22.75 -9.23 -0.90
N ALA A 107 -23.89 -8.58 -0.80
CA ALA A 107 -24.39 -7.66 -1.84
C ALA A 107 -23.58 -6.36 -1.97
N GLN A 108 -22.87 -5.98 -0.92
CA GLN A 108 -22.01 -4.78 -0.86
C GLN A 108 -20.77 -5.06 -0.03
N ALA A 109 -19.65 -4.47 -0.41
CA ALA A 109 -18.43 -4.55 0.35
C ALA A 109 -18.60 -3.90 1.74
N GLN A 110 -17.97 -4.48 2.77
CA GLN A 110 -18.12 -4.03 4.15
C GLN A 110 -16.81 -3.44 4.67
N ILE A 111 -16.86 -2.22 5.20
CA ILE A 111 -15.71 -1.62 5.90
C ILE A 111 -15.67 -2.23 7.30
N LEU A 112 -14.72 -3.13 7.53
CA LEU A 112 -14.54 -3.76 8.84
C LEU A 112 -13.67 -2.91 9.77
N ASN A 113 -12.66 -2.27 9.22
CA ASN A 113 -11.80 -1.38 9.97
C ASN A 113 -11.47 -0.13 9.14
N HIS A 114 -11.74 1.04 9.70
CA HIS A 114 -11.17 2.28 9.19
C HIS A 114 -9.65 2.32 9.46
N PRO A 115 -8.86 3.11 8.70
CA PRO A 115 -7.42 3.20 8.88
C PRO A 115 -7.02 3.49 10.32
N THR A 116 -6.36 2.55 10.95
CA THR A 116 -5.99 2.55 12.38
C THR A 116 -4.54 2.13 12.60
N HIS A 117 -3.97 2.55 13.73
CA HIS A 117 -2.69 2.06 14.24
C HIS A 117 -2.83 0.77 15.07
N ASN A 118 -4.06 0.33 15.33
CA ASN A 118 -4.32 -0.91 16.06
C ASN A 118 -4.32 -2.11 15.12
N TYR A 119 -3.13 -2.55 14.71
CA TYR A 119 -2.95 -3.65 13.76
C TYR A 119 -3.53 -4.96 14.24
N ARG A 120 -3.54 -5.22 15.58
CA ARG A 120 -4.13 -6.43 16.16
C ARG A 120 -5.62 -6.53 15.90
N VAL A 121 -6.34 -5.40 15.95
CA VAL A 121 -7.77 -5.39 15.63
C VAL A 121 -7.98 -5.72 14.16
N VAL A 122 -7.17 -5.15 13.26
CA VAL A 122 -7.26 -5.44 11.82
C VAL A 122 -6.97 -6.92 11.54
N THR A 123 -5.90 -7.47 12.12
CA THR A 123 -5.57 -8.89 11.97
C THR A 123 -6.69 -9.79 12.51
N LYS A 124 -7.25 -9.45 13.68
CA LYS A 124 -8.38 -10.20 14.24
C LYS A 124 -9.60 -10.17 13.33
N SER A 125 -9.96 -8.99 12.80
CA SER A 125 -11.06 -8.85 11.84
C SER A 125 -10.81 -9.67 10.57
N LEU A 126 -9.58 -9.66 10.05
CA LEU A 126 -9.19 -10.43 8.87
C LEU A 126 -9.35 -11.95 9.12
N LEU A 127 -8.84 -12.45 10.25
CA LEU A 127 -8.93 -13.87 10.62
C LEU A 127 -10.36 -14.31 10.99
N SER A 128 -11.26 -13.39 11.30
CA SER A 128 -12.67 -13.69 11.57
C SER A 128 -13.55 -13.73 10.32
N LEU A 129 -12.97 -13.46 9.14
CA LEU A 129 -13.70 -13.52 7.87
C LEU A 129 -14.13 -14.97 7.60
N ALA A 130 -15.43 -15.15 7.36
CA ALA A 130 -15.99 -16.41 6.92
C ALA A 130 -16.31 -16.35 5.43
N VAL A 131 -16.15 -17.47 4.74
CA VAL A 131 -16.53 -17.58 3.32
C VAL A 131 -18.00 -17.24 3.17
N HIS A 132 -18.32 -16.25 2.34
CA HIS A 132 -19.69 -15.75 2.25
C HIS A 132 -19.98 -15.05 0.91
N GLY A 133 -20.97 -15.60 0.20
CA GLY A 133 -21.75 -14.90 -0.83
C GLY A 133 -20.98 -14.32 -2.02
N GLN A 134 -21.50 -13.21 -2.51
CA GLN A 134 -21.05 -12.51 -3.71
C GLN A 134 -19.78 -11.69 -3.48
N THR A 135 -19.07 -11.37 -4.57
CA THR A 135 -17.84 -10.55 -4.53
C THR A 135 -18.10 -9.16 -5.13
N PRO A 136 -18.52 -8.16 -4.34
CA PRO A 136 -18.80 -6.79 -4.81
C PRO A 136 -17.49 -6.00 -5.02
N LEU A 137 -16.68 -6.41 -6.01
CA LEU A 137 -15.33 -5.89 -6.23
C LEU A 137 -15.32 -4.40 -6.56
N ALA A 138 -16.19 -3.94 -7.44
CA ALA A 138 -16.28 -2.53 -7.81
C ALA A 138 -16.60 -1.62 -6.62
N ASP A 139 -17.57 -2.03 -5.80
CA ASP A 139 -17.99 -1.29 -4.59
C ASP A 139 -16.84 -1.25 -3.55
N GLY A 140 -16.13 -2.37 -3.36
CA GLY A 140 -14.97 -2.43 -2.48
C GLY A 140 -13.85 -1.48 -2.93
N MET A 141 -13.55 -1.47 -4.21
CA MET A 141 -12.55 -0.56 -4.79
C MET A 141 -12.94 0.92 -4.60
N GLN A 142 -14.20 1.28 -4.81
CA GLN A 142 -14.71 2.63 -4.59
C GLN A 142 -14.64 3.04 -3.11
N LYS A 143 -15.02 2.14 -2.19
CA LYS A 143 -14.92 2.36 -0.74
C LYS A 143 -13.45 2.54 -0.28
N ALA A 144 -12.52 1.78 -0.85
CA ALA A 144 -11.09 1.95 -0.57
C ALA A 144 -10.59 3.33 -1.00
N LEU A 145 -10.96 3.78 -2.19
CA LEU A 145 -10.62 5.13 -2.65
C LEU A 145 -11.22 6.22 -1.77
N ALA A 146 -12.49 6.08 -1.38
CA ALA A 146 -13.16 7.02 -0.48
C ALA A 146 -12.43 7.11 0.87
N MET A 147 -12.05 5.96 1.43
CA MET A 147 -11.30 5.86 2.68
C MET A 147 -9.92 6.55 2.59
N ILE A 148 -9.20 6.34 1.48
CA ILE A 148 -7.90 6.99 1.22
C ILE A 148 -8.06 8.50 1.03
N ARG A 149 -9.06 8.96 0.28
CA ARG A 149 -9.35 10.39 0.10
C ARG A 149 -9.61 11.07 1.44
N LEU A 150 -10.45 10.46 2.28
CA LEU A 150 -10.71 10.97 3.63
C LEU A 150 -9.43 11.05 4.48
N GLN A 151 -8.58 10.02 4.38
CA GLN A 151 -7.33 10.00 5.13
C GLN A 151 -6.32 11.02 4.62
N LYS A 152 -6.24 11.27 3.32
CA LYS A 152 -5.42 12.33 2.72
C LYS A 152 -5.84 13.72 3.18
N HIS A 153 -7.15 13.96 3.34
CA HIS A 153 -7.64 15.22 3.93
C HIS A 153 -7.17 15.41 5.38
N ARG A 154 -7.14 14.33 6.17
CA ARG A 154 -6.69 14.38 7.57
C ARG A 154 -5.16 14.44 7.72
N SER A 155 -4.43 13.92 6.76
CA SER A 155 -2.96 13.83 6.76
C SER A 155 -2.44 14.03 5.33
N PRO A 156 -2.37 15.28 4.83
CA PRO A 156 -2.04 15.59 3.43
C PRO A 156 -0.70 15.04 2.95
N GLY A 157 0.29 14.89 3.86
CA GLY A 157 1.62 14.34 3.56
C GLY A 157 1.71 12.81 3.61
N SER A 158 0.59 12.08 3.83
CA SER A 158 0.64 10.62 3.91
C SER A 158 0.61 9.96 2.53
N SER A 159 1.44 8.93 2.37
CA SER A 159 1.38 8.01 1.22
C SER A 159 0.18 7.07 1.35
N SER A 160 -0.24 6.46 0.25
CA SER A 160 -1.35 5.50 0.25
C SER A 160 -1.04 4.28 -0.61
N LEU A 161 -1.60 3.14 -0.24
CA LEU A 161 -1.52 1.89 -0.99
C LEU A 161 -2.81 1.09 -0.76
N VAL A 162 -3.36 0.51 -1.81
CA VAL A 162 -4.43 -0.49 -1.71
C VAL A 162 -3.86 -1.84 -2.11
N ILE A 163 -4.11 -2.86 -1.29
CA ILE A 163 -3.82 -4.25 -1.61
C ILE A 163 -5.15 -4.98 -1.73
N ALA A 164 -5.41 -5.57 -2.89
CA ALA A 164 -6.60 -6.37 -3.14
C ALA A 164 -6.21 -7.84 -3.32
N LEU A 165 -6.76 -8.70 -2.48
CA LEU A 165 -6.69 -10.16 -2.61
C LEU A 165 -8.03 -10.64 -3.15
N THR A 166 -8.08 -11.07 -4.42
CA THR A 166 -9.31 -11.51 -5.10
C THR A 166 -8.97 -12.33 -6.33
N ASP A 167 -9.83 -13.27 -6.69
CA ASP A 167 -9.75 -14.01 -7.95
C ASP A 167 -10.37 -13.25 -9.14
N CYS A 168 -10.91 -12.06 -8.87
CA CYS A 168 -11.48 -11.18 -9.89
C CYS A 168 -12.70 -11.78 -10.62
N TYR A 169 -13.58 -12.44 -9.89
CA TYR A 169 -14.91 -12.84 -10.36
C TYR A 169 -15.97 -11.98 -9.68
N PRO A 170 -16.20 -10.74 -10.17
CA PRO A 170 -17.17 -9.85 -9.53
C PRO A 170 -18.60 -10.32 -9.74
N GLU A 171 -19.38 -10.21 -8.68
CA GLU A 171 -20.80 -10.58 -8.63
C GLU A 171 -21.63 -9.41 -8.08
N PRO A 172 -22.97 -9.38 -8.32
CA PRO A 172 -23.75 -10.37 -9.05
C PRO A 172 -23.64 -10.21 -10.58
N LEU A 173 -23.80 -11.33 -11.29
CA LEU A 173 -24.04 -11.31 -12.73
C LEU A 173 -25.53 -11.07 -12.97
N THR A 174 -25.87 -10.10 -13.80
CA THR A 174 -27.28 -9.68 -14.02
C THR A 174 -27.80 -9.95 -15.41
N LEU A 175 -26.93 -9.91 -16.41
CA LEU A 175 -27.30 -10.12 -17.80
C LEU A 175 -27.09 -11.55 -18.27
N HIS A 176 -26.29 -12.34 -17.53
CA HIS A 176 -25.87 -13.70 -17.90
C HIS A 176 -25.32 -13.74 -19.34
N SER A 177 -24.55 -12.70 -19.72
CA SER A 177 -23.98 -12.59 -21.05
C SER A 177 -22.94 -13.68 -21.30
N PRO A 178 -22.84 -14.20 -22.55
CA PRO A 178 -21.74 -15.09 -22.93
C PRO A 178 -20.36 -14.46 -22.76
N ASP A 179 -20.24 -13.13 -22.91
CA ASP A 179 -19.03 -12.38 -22.52
C ASP A 179 -19.23 -11.71 -21.17
N PRO A 180 -18.52 -12.16 -20.11
CA PRO A 180 -18.59 -11.54 -18.80
C PRO A 180 -18.26 -10.05 -18.77
N PHE A 181 -17.48 -9.54 -19.75
CA PHE A 181 -17.18 -8.11 -19.85
C PHE A 181 -18.41 -7.26 -20.26
N ASP A 182 -19.48 -7.87 -20.73
CA ASP A 182 -20.75 -7.20 -20.92
C ASP A 182 -21.53 -7.01 -19.62
N GLU A 183 -21.20 -7.79 -18.58
CA GLU A 183 -21.84 -7.67 -17.28
C GLU A 183 -21.52 -6.34 -16.59
N PRO A 184 -22.52 -5.70 -15.96
CA PRO A 184 -22.31 -4.46 -15.21
C PRO A 184 -21.20 -4.57 -14.17
N ALA A 185 -21.12 -5.68 -13.42
CA ALA A 185 -20.12 -5.90 -12.38
C ALA A 185 -18.69 -5.81 -12.91
N TYR A 186 -18.41 -6.37 -14.09
CA TYR A 186 -17.10 -6.28 -14.75
C TYR A 186 -16.81 -4.86 -15.25
N ARG A 187 -17.77 -4.23 -15.93
CA ARG A 187 -17.62 -2.86 -16.42
C ARG A 187 -17.40 -1.85 -15.30
N GLU A 188 -18.13 -1.98 -14.20
CA GLU A 188 -17.98 -1.11 -13.03
C GLU A 188 -16.63 -1.32 -12.35
N THR A 189 -16.13 -2.55 -12.28
CA THR A 189 -14.80 -2.85 -11.76
C THR A 189 -13.71 -2.18 -12.59
N VAL A 190 -13.79 -2.25 -13.92
CA VAL A 190 -12.85 -1.56 -14.81
C VAL A 190 -12.95 -0.03 -14.67
N ARG A 191 -14.16 0.51 -14.48
CA ARG A 191 -14.35 1.95 -14.19
C ARG A 191 -13.71 2.35 -12.87
N ALA A 192 -13.90 1.53 -11.82
CA ALA A 192 -13.27 1.75 -10.52
C ALA A 192 -11.73 1.73 -10.62
N ALA A 193 -11.15 0.80 -11.41
CA ALA A 193 -9.71 0.75 -11.66
C ALA A 193 -9.16 2.05 -12.28
N LYS A 194 -9.88 2.66 -13.23
CA LYS A 194 -9.50 3.95 -13.81
C LYS A 194 -9.44 5.09 -12.77
N LEU A 195 -10.29 5.03 -11.73
CA LEU A 195 -10.26 6.01 -10.66
C LEU A 195 -8.98 5.93 -9.82
N PHE A 196 -8.41 4.72 -9.63
CA PHE A 196 -7.11 4.57 -8.96
C PHE A 196 -6.00 5.33 -9.69
N ARG A 197 -5.94 5.21 -11.02
CA ARG A 197 -4.99 5.97 -11.86
C ARG A 197 -5.23 7.47 -11.74
N LYS A 198 -6.48 7.92 -11.86
CA LYS A 198 -6.86 9.34 -11.75
C LYS A 198 -6.45 9.94 -10.42
N ASP A 199 -6.69 9.24 -9.32
CA ASP A 199 -6.38 9.68 -7.96
C ASP A 199 -4.92 9.44 -7.56
N LYS A 200 -4.13 8.84 -8.45
CA LYS A 200 -2.74 8.44 -8.19
C LYS A 200 -2.61 7.56 -6.95
N VAL A 201 -3.58 6.69 -6.71
CA VAL A 201 -3.58 5.70 -5.63
C VAL A 201 -3.03 4.39 -6.17
N PRO A 202 -1.89 3.89 -5.67
CA PRO A 202 -1.35 2.61 -6.10
C PRO A 202 -2.24 1.47 -5.68
N LEU A 203 -2.35 0.49 -6.57
CA LEU A 203 -3.05 -0.75 -6.35
C LEU A 203 -2.09 -1.93 -6.53
N LEU A 204 -2.01 -2.80 -5.53
CA LEU A 204 -1.40 -4.12 -5.62
C LEU A 204 -2.53 -5.14 -5.68
N LEU A 205 -2.69 -5.80 -6.81
CA LEU A 205 -3.68 -6.86 -6.99
C LEU A 205 -3.00 -8.21 -6.84
N ILE A 206 -3.52 -9.07 -5.97
CA ILE A 206 -3.04 -10.44 -5.75
C ILE A 206 -4.17 -11.35 -6.19
N ASN A 207 -3.95 -12.06 -7.29
CA ASN A 207 -4.91 -13.07 -7.76
C ASN A 207 -4.33 -14.47 -7.57
N PRO A 208 -4.92 -15.31 -6.68
CA PRO A 208 -4.41 -16.63 -6.34
C PRO A 208 -4.89 -17.74 -7.27
N THR A 209 -5.58 -17.42 -8.37
CA THR A 209 -6.27 -18.42 -9.19
C THR A 209 -5.79 -18.51 -10.63
N PHE A 210 -4.56 -18.05 -10.92
CA PHE A 210 -4.01 -18.17 -12.26
C PHE A 210 -3.80 -19.63 -12.68
N SER A 211 -4.06 -19.94 -13.93
CA SER A 211 -3.80 -21.24 -14.54
C SER A 211 -2.38 -21.34 -15.10
N HIS A 212 -1.78 -22.52 -15.00
CA HIS A 212 -0.49 -22.83 -15.66
C HIS A 212 -0.65 -23.14 -17.16
N HIS A 213 -1.85 -23.47 -17.60
CA HIS A 213 -2.08 -23.87 -18.98
C HIS A 213 -2.32 -22.66 -19.87
N GLN A 214 -1.53 -22.55 -20.94
CA GLN A 214 -1.73 -21.57 -22.01
C GLN A 214 -2.90 -21.95 -22.94
N GLU A 215 -3.64 -23.01 -22.61
CA GLU A 215 -4.75 -23.47 -23.42
C GLU A 215 -5.90 -22.45 -23.42
N LYS A 216 -6.55 -22.39 -24.55
CA LYS A 216 -7.57 -21.45 -25.01
C LYS A 216 -8.81 -21.28 -24.10
N ASP A 217 -8.76 -21.74 -22.86
CA ASP A 217 -9.86 -21.63 -21.94
C ASP A 217 -10.07 -20.19 -21.49
N TYR A 218 -11.31 -19.82 -21.49
CA TYR A 218 -11.76 -18.50 -21.17
C TYR A 218 -11.77 -18.30 -19.65
N PHE A 219 -10.74 -17.63 -19.10
CA PHE A 219 -10.65 -17.31 -17.68
C PHE A 219 -10.97 -15.83 -17.44
N PRO A 220 -12.25 -15.49 -17.19
CA PRO A 220 -12.70 -14.10 -17.01
C PRO A 220 -11.96 -13.37 -15.90
N GLY A 221 -11.69 -14.03 -14.76
CA GLY A 221 -10.96 -13.45 -13.64
C GLY A 221 -9.53 -13.06 -13.96
N GLU A 222 -8.81 -13.88 -14.76
CA GLU A 222 -7.47 -13.55 -15.22
C GLU A 222 -7.47 -12.36 -16.19
N LYS A 223 -8.42 -12.31 -17.11
CA LYS A 223 -8.59 -11.19 -18.05
C LYS A 223 -8.96 -9.91 -17.31
N LEU A 224 -9.86 -10.00 -16.32
CA LEU A 224 -10.24 -8.85 -15.52
C LEU A 224 -9.06 -8.36 -14.67
N SER A 225 -8.26 -9.25 -14.08
CA SER A 225 -7.04 -8.89 -13.34
C SER A 225 -6.08 -8.09 -14.21
N ALA A 226 -5.84 -8.54 -15.45
CA ALA A 226 -5.00 -7.82 -16.39
C ALA A 226 -5.59 -6.46 -16.81
N ALA A 227 -6.91 -6.39 -16.96
CA ALA A 227 -7.60 -5.13 -17.23
C ALA A 227 -7.49 -4.15 -16.06
N ILE A 228 -7.66 -4.63 -14.80
CA ILE A 228 -7.49 -3.82 -13.60
C ILE A 228 -6.05 -3.28 -13.52
N GLU A 229 -5.04 -4.13 -13.72
CA GLU A 229 -3.62 -3.72 -13.72
C GLU A 229 -3.38 -2.61 -14.74
N ARG A 230 -3.80 -2.83 -15.98
CA ARG A 230 -3.62 -1.88 -17.08
C ARG A 230 -4.32 -0.54 -16.81
N GLU A 231 -5.58 -0.58 -16.38
CA GLU A 231 -6.41 0.62 -16.22
C GLU A 231 -6.06 1.41 -14.96
N SER A 232 -5.70 0.73 -13.87
CA SER A 232 -5.27 1.38 -12.62
C SER A 232 -3.83 1.90 -12.69
N GLY A 233 -2.99 1.31 -13.54
CA GLY A 233 -1.54 1.48 -13.50
C GLY A 233 -0.91 0.85 -12.26
N GLY A 234 -1.61 -0.09 -11.65
CA GLY A 234 -1.16 -0.86 -10.49
C GLY A 234 -0.23 -2.00 -10.87
N ARG A 235 -0.05 -2.93 -9.95
CA ARG A 235 0.76 -4.13 -10.12
C ARG A 235 -0.07 -5.37 -9.81
N LEU A 236 0.08 -6.41 -10.64
CA LEU A 236 -0.57 -7.70 -10.49
C LEU A 236 0.45 -8.75 -10.04
N ILE A 237 0.16 -9.42 -8.92
CA ILE A 237 0.84 -10.66 -8.50
C ILE A 237 -0.02 -11.84 -8.91
N LYS A 238 0.50 -12.64 -9.82
CA LYS A 238 -0.13 -13.87 -10.30
C LYS A 238 0.35 -15.05 -9.46
N LEU A 239 -0.57 -15.70 -8.76
CA LEU A 239 -0.28 -16.93 -8.05
C LEU A 239 -0.99 -18.08 -8.77
N TYR A 240 -0.27 -19.15 -9.01
CA TYR A 240 -0.75 -20.23 -9.88
C TYR A 240 -1.34 -21.35 -9.04
N ARG A 241 -2.53 -21.81 -9.43
CA ARG A 241 -3.17 -22.98 -8.79
C ARG A 241 -2.29 -24.23 -8.93
N ASN A 242 -2.12 -24.94 -7.83
CA ASN A 242 -1.58 -26.29 -7.88
C ASN A 242 -2.72 -27.26 -8.24
N MET A 243 -2.79 -27.64 -9.52
CA MET A 243 -3.87 -28.48 -10.06
C MET A 243 -3.88 -29.89 -9.47
N GLU A 244 -2.74 -30.44 -9.06
CA GLU A 244 -2.67 -31.76 -8.44
C GLU A 244 -3.40 -31.78 -7.09
N PHE A 245 -3.27 -30.72 -6.30
CA PHE A 245 -3.97 -30.59 -5.02
C PHE A 245 -5.47 -30.37 -5.22
N ALA A 246 -5.87 -29.59 -6.24
CA ALA A 246 -7.27 -29.34 -6.55
C ALA A 246 -8.06 -30.62 -6.93
N GLN A 247 -7.38 -31.59 -7.54
CA GLN A 247 -8.00 -32.88 -7.92
C GLN A 247 -8.22 -33.80 -6.70
N THR A 248 -7.37 -33.70 -5.69
CA THR A 248 -7.42 -34.55 -4.49
C THR A 248 -8.35 -34.03 -3.40
N GLN A 249 -8.54 -32.72 -3.30
CA GLN A 249 -9.38 -32.07 -2.28
C GLN A 249 -10.16 -30.88 -2.87
N PRO A 250 -11.17 -31.09 -3.70
CA PRO A 250 -11.86 -30.02 -4.40
C PRO A 250 -12.64 -29.05 -3.49
N SER A 251 -12.99 -29.48 -2.28
CA SER A 251 -13.73 -28.66 -1.31
C SER A 251 -12.88 -27.80 -0.37
N GLN A 252 -11.58 -28.01 -0.37
CA GLN A 252 -10.65 -27.19 0.42
C GLN A 252 -9.89 -26.29 -0.54
N GLY A 253 -9.88 -24.97 -0.24
CA GLY A 253 -9.05 -24.05 -1.00
C GLY A 253 -7.59 -24.49 -1.00
N ILE A 254 -6.90 -24.31 -2.11
CA ILE A 254 -5.48 -24.70 -2.26
C ILE A 254 -4.62 -23.82 -1.35
N PRO A 255 -3.87 -24.39 -0.40
CA PRO A 255 -3.01 -23.58 0.46
C PRO A 255 -1.88 -22.94 -0.38
N PRO A 256 -1.48 -21.70 -0.03
CA PRO A 256 -0.39 -21.02 -0.70
C PRO A 256 0.93 -21.78 -0.53
N SER A 257 1.68 -21.90 -1.60
CA SER A 257 3.04 -22.45 -1.54
C SER A 257 3.98 -21.46 -0.83
N HIS A 258 5.10 -21.95 -0.30
CA HIS A 258 6.15 -21.10 0.27
C HIS A 258 6.63 -20.04 -0.74
N ARG A 259 6.70 -20.39 -2.03
CA ARG A 259 7.06 -19.47 -3.11
C ARG A 259 6.03 -18.37 -3.31
N ASP A 260 4.74 -18.67 -3.14
CA ASP A 260 3.66 -17.68 -3.25
C ASP A 260 3.72 -16.70 -2.10
N ILE A 261 3.95 -17.19 -0.89
CA ILE A 261 4.14 -16.35 0.31
C ILE A 261 5.29 -15.37 0.09
N LEU A 262 6.46 -15.85 -0.37
CA LEU A 262 7.60 -14.99 -0.66
C LEU A 262 7.30 -13.95 -1.75
N ARG A 263 6.57 -14.31 -2.79
CA ARG A 263 6.14 -13.36 -3.83
C ARG A 263 5.24 -12.26 -3.30
N ILE A 264 4.28 -12.61 -2.43
CA ILE A 264 3.39 -11.64 -1.81
C ILE A 264 4.20 -10.69 -0.91
N ILE A 265 5.04 -11.24 -0.02
CA ILE A 265 5.88 -10.44 0.88
C ILE A 265 6.74 -9.46 0.08
N SER A 266 7.51 -9.98 -0.89
CA SER A 266 8.38 -9.16 -1.74
C SER A 266 7.62 -8.08 -2.50
N GLY A 267 6.43 -8.41 -3.03
CA GLY A 267 5.58 -7.44 -3.72
C GLY A 267 5.06 -6.33 -2.81
N VAL A 268 4.66 -6.67 -1.59
CA VAL A 268 4.21 -5.70 -0.59
C VAL A 268 5.38 -4.82 -0.14
N GLU A 269 6.53 -5.40 0.21
CA GLU A 269 7.73 -4.67 0.63
C GLU A 269 8.21 -3.70 -0.44
N GLU A 270 8.25 -4.13 -1.71
CA GLU A 270 8.64 -3.29 -2.83
C GLU A 270 7.68 -2.10 -3.01
N MET A 271 6.36 -2.34 -2.94
CA MET A 271 5.37 -1.28 -3.07
C MET A 271 5.40 -0.31 -1.89
N VAL A 272 5.63 -0.80 -0.67
CA VAL A 272 5.80 0.03 0.52
C VAL A 272 7.11 0.81 0.48
N GLY A 273 8.20 0.14 0.08
CA GLY A 273 9.54 0.75 -0.03
C GLY A 273 9.63 1.81 -1.13
N SER A 274 9.11 1.53 -2.33
CA SER A 274 9.14 2.46 -3.47
C SER A 274 8.38 3.76 -3.19
N ARG A 275 7.34 3.70 -2.36
CA ARG A 275 6.56 4.88 -1.95
C ARG A 275 7.31 5.81 -1.03
N ARG A 276 8.23 5.29 -0.24
CA ARG A 276 9.06 6.07 0.67
C ARG A 276 10.30 6.66 -0.01
N LEU A 277 10.78 5.98 -1.08
CA LEU A 277 11.92 6.43 -1.89
C LEU A 277 11.51 7.31 -3.07
N GLY A 278 10.25 7.20 -3.53
CA GLY A 278 9.78 7.89 -4.74
C GLY A 278 9.59 9.39 -4.59
N GLU A 279 9.55 9.91 -3.37
CA GLU A 279 9.45 11.35 -3.10
C GLU A 279 10.80 12.00 -2.86
N ASP A 280 11.82 11.25 -2.41
CA ASP A 280 13.20 11.75 -2.33
C ASP A 280 13.77 12.11 -3.72
N ARG A 281 13.28 11.49 -4.80
CA ARG A 281 13.71 11.81 -6.17
C ARG A 281 13.03 13.06 -6.77
N ARG A 282 11.94 13.55 -6.20
CA ARG A 282 11.26 14.78 -6.67
C ARG A 282 11.83 16.06 -6.07
N ILE A 283 12.65 15.92 -5.02
CA ILE A 283 13.32 17.06 -4.36
C ILE A 283 14.72 17.29 -4.95
N ALA A 284 15.22 16.36 -5.77
CA ALA A 284 16.56 16.41 -6.39
C ALA A 284 16.55 16.69 -7.89
N GLY A 285 15.44 17.16 -8.46
CA GLY A 285 15.30 17.54 -9.87
C GLY A 285 14.98 19.03 -10.06
#